data_b5d491e93641ffa9dc199c02e835ffd4
#
_entry.id   b5d491e93641ffa9dc199c02e835ffd4
#
_cell.length_a   1.000
_cell.length_b   1.000
_cell.length_c   1.000
_cell.angle_alpha   90.00
_cell.angle_beta   90.00
_cell.angle_gamma   90.00
#
_symmetry.space_group_name_H-M   'P 1'
#
loop_
_entity.id
_entity.type
_entity.pdbx_description
1 polymer ?
#
loop_
_entity_poly.entity_id
_entity_poly.type
_entity_poly.pdbx_seq_one_letter_code
_entity_poly.pdbx_strand_id
1 'polypeptide(L)'
;MKHDETNCPTGRNVAAWFLAVAILADIPTPVMAQQFSADLVARKDQAISTLGTLHVAGQKARIEATALPDGFFLIDAARPVAHFVRPGAHVFMDARQSSRLTQMFVPVDPDDPCRQWQAFAQLAAPLDPATWRCQRDGTDSVAGRSTDVYRVTAPSDAGFVGWIDRARRFPVQVRIADGTLIAADHIRDEPQPAHLFEIPAGIRKFDPQALIRRIQQSDVWVAPPASQ
;
A
#
# COMPACT_ATOMS: atom_id res chain seq x y z
N MET A 1 -47.87 93.27 5.26
CA MET A 1 -47.26 93.46 6.62
C MET A 1 -46.78 92.10 7.09
N LYS A 2 -45.44 92.08 7.38
CA LYS A 2 -44.69 91.18 8.29
C LYS A 2 -44.80 89.66 8.05
N HIS A 3 -43.74 89.03 7.58
CA HIS A 3 -42.69 88.32 8.39
C HIS A 3 -43.29 87.13 9.11
N ASP A 4 -42.80 85.96 8.92
CA ASP A 4 -41.46 85.58 9.42
C ASP A 4 -41.05 84.17 8.84
N GLU A 5 -39.77 84.08 8.79
CA GLU A 5 -38.96 82.89 8.50
C GLU A 5 -39.25 81.75 9.49
N THR A 6 -39.02 80.51 9.06
CA THR A 6 -38.01 79.71 9.78
C THR A 6 -37.88 78.30 9.15
N ASN A 7 -36.72 78.07 8.64
CA ASN A 7 -35.75 77.04 9.07
C ASN A 7 -36.06 75.58 8.76
N CYS A 8 -35.40 75.11 7.74
CA CYS A 8 -35.06 73.73 7.44
C CYS A 8 -34.01 73.22 8.46
N PRO A 9 -34.05 71.98 8.86
CA PRO A 9 -32.81 71.23 9.07
C PRO A 9 -32.71 70.00 8.14
N THR A 10 -31.63 70.05 7.40
CA THR A 10 -31.00 68.96 6.67
C THR A 10 -30.77 67.76 7.55
N GLY A 11 -31.54 66.68 7.37
CA GLY A 11 -31.21 65.36 7.90
C GLY A 11 -30.32 64.58 6.92
N ARG A 12 -29.04 64.53 7.23
CA ARG A 12 -28.10 63.69 6.50
C ARG A 12 -28.34 62.25 6.91
N ASN A 13 -28.96 61.45 6.03
CA ASN A 13 -29.02 59.99 6.14
C ASN A 13 -27.67 59.44 5.78
N VAL A 14 -26.89 59.06 6.81
CA VAL A 14 -25.69 58.28 6.67
C VAL A 14 -26.11 56.83 6.50
N ALA A 15 -26.19 56.37 5.25
CA ALA A 15 -26.39 54.96 4.95
C ALA A 15 -25.09 54.20 5.31
N ALA A 16 -25.11 53.54 6.45
CA ALA A 16 -24.04 52.64 6.86
C ALA A 16 -24.10 51.36 5.98
N TRP A 17 -23.18 51.27 5.05
CA TRP A 17 -22.95 50.03 4.27
C TRP A 17 -22.22 49.04 5.14
N PHE A 18 -22.91 48.02 5.67
CA PHE A 18 -22.27 46.88 6.29
C PHE A 18 -21.75 45.99 5.17
N LEU A 19 -20.44 46.04 4.93
CA LEU A 19 -19.70 45.05 4.14
C LEU A 19 -19.68 43.75 4.95
N ALA A 20 -20.59 42.82 4.64
CA ALA A 20 -20.51 41.45 5.13
C ALA A 20 -19.36 40.75 4.40
N VAL A 21 -18.19 40.69 5.03
CA VAL A 21 -17.10 39.84 4.58
C VAL A 21 -17.49 38.38 4.87
N ALA A 22 -17.95 37.67 3.84
CA ALA A 22 -18.14 36.24 3.91
C ALA A 22 -16.75 35.57 3.97
N ILE A 23 -16.31 35.18 5.17
CA ILE A 23 -15.17 34.32 5.35
C ILE A 23 -15.59 32.94 4.84
N LEU A 24 -15.24 32.60 3.60
CA LEU A 24 -15.28 31.25 3.08
C LEU A 24 -14.23 30.46 3.87
N ALA A 25 -14.66 29.77 4.93
CA ALA A 25 -13.84 28.78 5.60
C ALA A 25 -13.59 27.67 4.57
N ASP A 26 -12.36 27.59 4.06
CA ASP A 26 -11.87 26.41 3.36
C ASP A 26 -11.96 25.23 4.34
N ILE A 27 -13.06 24.49 4.28
CA ILE A 27 -13.19 23.22 4.97
C ILE A 27 -12.26 22.28 4.22
N PRO A 28 -11.14 21.82 4.82
CA PRO A 28 -10.30 20.84 4.17
C PRO A 28 -11.18 19.59 3.94
N THR A 29 -11.50 19.33 2.68
CA THR A 29 -12.12 18.06 2.31
C THR A 29 -11.16 16.97 2.77
N PRO A 30 -11.59 16.02 3.62
CA PRO A 30 -10.73 14.91 3.98
C PRO A 30 -10.33 14.24 2.67
N VAL A 31 -9.05 14.23 2.37
CA VAL A 31 -8.50 13.39 1.30
C VAL A 31 -8.87 11.98 1.73
N MET A 32 -9.95 11.46 1.17
CA MET A 32 -10.39 10.08 1.43
C MET A 32 -9.21 9.21 1.09
N ALA A 33 -8.58 8.66 2.14
CA ALA A 33 -7.48 7.73 1.97
C ALA A 33 -7.99 6.64 1.04
N GLN A 34 -7.28 6.45 -0.07
CA GLN A 34 -7.73 5.57 -1.12
C GLN A 34 -7.92 4.16 -0.58
N GLN A 35 -9.11 3.61 -0.78
CA GLN A 35 -9.49 2.29 -0.31
C GLN A 35 -10.11 1.51 -1.45
N PHE A 36 -9.62 0.31 -1.66
CA PHE A 36 -10.17 -0.61 -2.67
C PHE A 36 -9.82 -2.06 -2.35
N SER A 37 -10.56 -2.97 -2.98
CA SER A 37 -10.21 -4.38 -3.09
C SER A 37 -10.05 -4.79 -4.55
N ALA A 38 -9.31 -5.87 -4.81
CA ALA A 38 -9.07 -6.40 -6.14
C ALA A 38 -8.71 -7.89 -6.10
N ASP A 39 -8.88 -8.57 -7.24
CA ASP A 39 -8.36 -9.91 -7.42
C ASP A 39 -6.95 -9.81 -8.02
N LEU A 40 -5.98 -10.50 -7.44
CA LEU A 40 -4.65 -10.63 -8.04
C LEU A 40 -4.65 -11.81 -9.00
N VAL A 41 -4.32 -11.56 -10.25
CA VAL A 41 -4.25 -12.57 -11.30
C VAL A 41 -2.89 -12.56 -12.00
N ALA A 42 -2.37 -13.74 -12.32
CA ALA A 42 -1.21 -13.89 -13.20
C ALA A 42 -1.66 -14.32 -14.58
N ARG A 43 -1.04 -13.73 -15.59
CA ARG A 43 -1.21 -14.09 -17.00
C ARG A 43 0.15 -14.42 -17.58
N LYS A 44 0.29 -15.63 -18.11
CA LYS A 44 1.49 -16.04 -18.82
C LYS A 44 1.05 -16.80 -20.08
N ASP A 45 1.51 -16.36 -21.22
CA ASP A 45 1.05 -16.86 -22.53
C ASP A 45 -0.49 -16.74 -22.63
N GLN A 46 -1.19 -17.86 -22.69
CA GLN A 46 -2.68 -17.93 -22.70
C GLN A 46 -3.27 -18.38 -21.36
N ALA A 47 -2.43 -18.70 -20.37
CA ALA A 47 -2.88 -19.15 -19.07
C ALA A 47 -3.18 -17.97 -18.14
N ILE A 48 -4.32 -18.07 -17.46
CA ILE A 48 -4.72 -17.13 -16.40
C ILE A 48 -4.86 -17.92 -15.11
N SER A 49 -4.25 -17.44 -14.03
CA SER A 49 -4.36 -18.03 -12.70
C SER A 49 -4.63 -16.97 -11.65
N THR A 50 -5.52 -17.28 -10.72
CA THR A 50 -5.80 -16.42 -9.57
C THR A 50 -4.69 -16.61 -8.54
N LEU A 51 -4.01 -15.52 -8.17
CA LEU A 51 -2.97 -15.53 -7.15
C LEU A 51 -3.52 -15.23 -5.75
N GLY A 52 -4.66 -14.55 -5.66
CA GLY A 52 -5.25 -14.18 -4.38
C GLY A 52 -6.11 -12.92 -4.44
N THR A 53 -6.36 -12.35 -3.25
CA THR A 53 -7.11 -11.10 -3.08
C THR A 53 -6.22 -10.03 -2.49
N LEU A 54 -6.40 -8.81 -2.97
CA LEU A 54 -5.72 -7.61 -2.51
C LEU A 54 -6.73 -6.66 -1.86
N HIS A 55 -6.38 -6.13 -0.69
CA HIS A 55 -7.07 -5.03 -0.04
C HIS A 55 -6.09 -3.89 0.20
N VAL A 56 -6.50 -2.66 -0.05
CA VAL A 56 -5.67 -1.46 0.12
C VAL A 56 -6.43 -0.39 0.89
N ALA A 57 -5.77 0.23 1.87
CA ALA A 57 -6.26 1.38 2.62
C ALA A 57 -5.11 2.36 2.91
N GLY A 58 -5.05 3.46 2.17
CA GLY A 58 -3.99 4.47 2.29
C GLY A 58 -2.60 3.87 2.04
N GLN A 59 -1.76 3.87 3.07
CA GLN A 59 -0.39 3.33 2.98
C GLN A 59 -0.29 1.85 3.38
N LYS A 60 -1.41 1.16 3.55
CA LYS A 60 -1.44 -0.25 3.95
C LYS A 60 -2.02 -1.12 2.85
N ALA A 61 -1.48 -2.32 2.71
CA ALA A 61 -2.03 -3.34 1.84
C ALA A 61 -2.07 -4.69 2.58
N ARG A 62 -3.06 -5.50 2.22
CA ARG A 62 -3.21 -6.90 2.64
C ARG A 62 -3.32 -7.77 1.40
N ILE A 63 -2.55 -8.84 1.36
CA ILE A 63 -2.60 -9.84 0.28
C ILE A 63 -2.92 -11.19 0.89
N GLU A 64 -4.01 -11.80 0.43
CA GLU A 64 -4.41 -13.17 0.75
C GLU A 64 -4.06 -14.05 -0.43
N ALA A 65 -2.91 -14.72 -0.38
CA ALA A 65 -2.41 -15.53 -1.48
C ALA A 65 -3.06 -16.90 -1.50
N THR A 66 -3.59 -17.35 -2.66
CA THR A 66 -4.22 -18.67 -2.84
C THR A 66 -3.28 -19.83 -2.50
N ALA A 67 -1.98 -19.64 -2.77
CA ALA A 67 -0.95 -20.62 -2.44
C ALA A 67 -0.64 -20.74 -0.93
N LEU A 68 -1.16 -19.82 -0.10
CA LEU A 68 -0.92 -19.75 1.34
C LEU A 68 -2.25 -19.55 2.09
N PRO A 69 -3.18 -20.51 2.03
CA PRO A 69 -4.55 -20.36 2.50
C PRO A 69 -4.66 -20.12 4.02
N ASP A 70 -3.62 -20.52 4.79
CA ASP A 70 -3.60 -20.38 6.25
C ASP A 70 -3.08 -19.03 6.74
N GLY A 71 -2.81 -18.09 5.84
CA GLY A 71 -2.21 -16.83 6.20
C GLY A 71 -2.40 -15.71 5.18
N PHE A 72 -1.92 -14.53 5.55
CA PHE A 72 -1.97 -13.35 4.71
C PHE A 72 -0.76 -12.46 4.95
N PHE A 73 -0.45 -11.63 3.97
CA PHE A 73 0.58 -10.61 4.08
C PHE A 73 -0.04 -9.28 4.50
N LEU A 74 0.61 -8.60 5.44
CA LEU A 74 0.35 -7.20 5.80
C LEU A 74 1.54 -6.35 5.40
N ILE A 75 1.27 -5.26 4.70
CA ILE A 75 2.25 -4.32 4.18
C ILE A 75 1.93 -2.94 4.74
N ASP A 76 2.94 -2.24 5.27
CA ASP A 76 2.85 -0.83 5.67
C ASP A 76 3.92 -0.05 4.90
N ALA A 77 3.50 0.77 3.94
CA ALA A 77 4.42 1.55 3.11
C ALA A 77 4.89 2.84 3.79
N ALA A 78 4.17 3.32 4.82
CA ALA A 78 4.61 4.46 5.62
C ALA A 78 5.85 4.12 6.48
N ARG A 79 5.92 2.87 6.91
CA ARG A 79 7.07 2.28 7.60
C ARG A 79 7.43 1.00 6.86
N PRO A 80 8.35 1.02 5.88
CA PRO A 80 8.58 -0.11 5.00
C PRO A 80 8.73 -1.42 5.77
N VAL A 81 7.62 -2.13 5.98
CA VAL A 81 7.57 -3.43 6.63
C VAL A 81 6.55 -4.32 5.91
N ALA A 82 6.84 -5.60 5.85
CA ALA A 82 5.92 -6.63 5.41
C ALA A 82 5.94 -7.79 6.40
N HIS A 83 4.76 -8.23 6.82
CA HIS A 83 4.58 -9.35 7.73
C HIS A 83 3.76 -10.45 7.06
N PHE A 84 4.16 -11.68 7.27
CA PHE A 84 3.31 -12.84 7.01
C PHE A 84 2.66 -13.27 8.31
N VAL A 85 1.33 -13.25 8.34
CA VAL A 85 0.52 -13.56 9.52
C VAL A 85 -0.15 -14.91 9.32
N ARG A 86 -0.02 -15.82 10.28
CA ARG A 86 -0.66 -17.13 10.33
C ARG A 86 -1.55 -17.24 11.56
N PRO A 87 -2.85 -16.88 11.45
CA PRO A 87 -3.76 -16.88 12.60
C PRO A 87 -3.88 -18.25 13.27
N GLY A 88 -4.03 -19.31 12.50
CA GLY A 88 -4.15 -20.68 13.02
C GLY A 88 -2.93 -21.16 13.81
N ALA A 89 -1.75 -20.59 13.53
CA ALA A 89 -0.52 -20.88 14.30
C ALA A 89 -0.24 -19.84 15.41
N HIS A 90 -1.08 -18.82 15.55
CA HIS A 90 -0.90 -17.69 16.47
C HIS A 90 0.45 -16.99 16.36
N VAL A 91 1.00 -16.89 15.14
CA VAL A 91 2.29 -16.26 14.88
C VAL A 91 2.25 -15.33 13.67
N PHE A 92 3.13 -14.33 13.67
CA PHE A 92 3.52 -13.59 12.49
C PHE A 92 5.05 -13.56 12.36
N MET A 93 5.53 -13.33 11.15
CA MET A 93 6.96 -13.22 10.86
C MET A 93 7.21 -12.12 9.83
N ASP A 94 8.45 -11.64 9.75
CA ASP A 94 8.83 -10.70 8.70
C ASP A 94 8.78 -11.42 7.33
N ALA A 95 8.05 -10.84 6.39
CA ALA A 95 7.82 -11.42 5.06
C ALA A 95 8.95 -11.12 4.07
N ARG A 96 10.20 -11.00 4.55
CA ARG A 96 11.35 -10.46 3.79
C ARG A 96 11.56 -11.13 2.44
N GLN A 97 11.44 -12.45 2.36
CA GLN A 97 11.72 -13.22 1.15
C GLN A 97 10.56 -14.17 0.76
N SER A 98 9.45 -14.13 1.50
CA SER A 98 8.40 -15.14 1.35
C SER A 98 7.53 -14.94 0.11
N SER A 99 7.46 -13.72 -0.42
CA SER A 99 6.69 -13.43 -1.65
C SER A 99 7.18 -12.16 -2.32
N ARG A 100 7.43 -12.23 -3.63
CA ARG A 100 7.71 -11.05 -4.46
C ARG A 100 6.52 -10.09 -4.56
N LEU A 101 5.30 -10.57 -4.36
CA LEU A 101 4.10 -9.73 -4.37
C LEU A 101 4.21 -8.60 -3.34
N THR A 102 4.78 -8.89 -2.15
CA THR A 102 4.95 -7.89 -1.08
C THR A 102 6.00 -6.81 -1.39
N GLN A 103 6.78 -6.97 -2.44
CA GLN A 103 7.75 -6.00 -2.91
C GLN A 103 7.20 -5.15 -4.06
N MET A 104 6.34 -5.73 -4.89
CA MET A 104 5.84 -5.12 -6.12
C MET A 104 4.48 -4.42 -5.91
N PHE A 105 3.55 -5.07 -5.18
CA PHE A 105 2.20 -4.55 -4.92
C PHE A 105 2.16 -3.83 -3.57
N VAL A 106 2.77 -2.65 -3.53
CA VAL A 106 2.86 -1.79 -2.35
C VAL A 106 2.29 -0.41 -2.67
N PRO A 107 1.62 0.27 -1.72
CA PRO A 107 1.25 1.67 -1.90
C PRO A 107 2.49 2.52 -2.19
N VAL A 108 2.41 3.39 -3.18
CA VAL A 108 3.53 4.22 -3.62
C VAL A 108 3.18 5.71 -3.61
N ASP A 109 4.20 6.54 -3.51
CA ASP A 109 4.09 7.93 -3.91
C ASP A 109 4.15 7.99 -5.44
N PRO A 110 3.09 8.46 -6.14
CA PRO A 110 3.08 8.49 -7.60
C PRO A 110 4.12 9.43 -8.21
N ASP A 111 4.66 10.36 -7.41
CA ASP A 111 5.73 11.27 -7.85
C ASP A 111 7.13 10.67 -7.62
N ASP A 112 7.26 9.69 -6.71
CA ASP A 112 8.51 8.96 -6.46
C ASP A 112 8.25 7.51 -6.05
N PRO A 113 7.70 6.67 -6.94
CA PRO A 113 7.41 5.27 -6.63
C PRO A 113 8.68 4.43 -6.46
N CYS A 114 9.78 4.87 -7.07
CA CYS A 114 11.06 4.19 -7.00
C CYS A 114 11.57 4.08 -5.57
N ARG A 115 11.32 5.08 -4.73
CA ARG A 115 11.71 5.08 -3.32
C ARG A 115 11.02 3.95 -2.54
N GLN A 116 9.71 3.75 -2.71
CA GLN A 116 8.99 2.66 -2.05
C GLN A 116 9.49 1.30 -2.52
N TRP A 117 9.58 1.09 -3.82
CA TRP A 117 10.08 -0.19 -4.35
C TRP A 117 11.50 -0.51 -3.89
N GLN A 118 12.39 0.50 -3.85
CA GLN A 118 13.73 0.32 -3.31
C GLN A 118 13.72 -0.08 -1.83
N ALA A 119 12.91 0.61 -1.01
CA ALA A 119 12.79 0.31 0.40
C ALA A 119 12.30 -1.13 0.65
N PHE A 120 11.30 -1.59 -0.11
CA PHE A 120 10.80 -2.97 0.01
C PHE A 120 11.77 -4.02 -0.56
N ALA A 121 12.50 -3.70 -1.62
CA ALA A 121 13.55 -4.59 -2.12
C ALA A 121 14.69 -4.75 -1.11
N GLN A 122 15.07 -3.69 -0.38
CA GLN A 122 16.06 -3.75 0.71
C GLN A 122 15.64 -4.62 1.89
N LEU A 123 14.32 -4.79 2.12
CA LEU A 123 13.83 -5.72 3.15
C LEU A 123 14.16 -7.19 2.79
N ALA A 124 14.19 -7.53 1.51
CA ALA A 124 14.45 -8.89 1.05
C ALA A 124 15.94 -9.22 1.06
N ALA A 125 16.78 -8.31 0.61
CA ALA A 125 18.24 -8.46 0.58
C ALA A 125 18.92 -7.08 0.55
N PRO A 126 20.16 -6.98 1.05
CA PRO A 126 20.97 -5.78 0.83
C PRO A 126 21.05 -5.49 -0.67
N LEU A 127 20.67 -4.27 -1.07
CA LEU A 127 20.78 -3.85 -2.46
C LEU A 127 22.16 -3.24 -2.73
N ASP A 128 22.77 -3.66 -3.83
CA ASP A 128 23.90 -2.93 -4.40
C ASP A 128 23.35 -1.74 -5.19
N PRO A 129 23.61 -0.49 -4.76
CA PRO A 129 23.15 0.71 -5.48
C PRO A 129 23.66 0.79 -6.92
N ALA A 130 24.75 0.07 -7.24
CA ALA A 130 25.29 0.06 -8.59
C ALA A 130 24.45 -0.76 -9.57
N THR A 131 23.74 -1.76 -9.08
CA THR A 131 22.98 -2.70 -9.92
C THR A 131 21.48 -2.48 -9.88
N TRP A 132 20.96 -1.81 -8.84
CA TRP A 132 19.54 -1.48 -8.75
C TRP A 132 19.25 -0.15 -9.46
N ARG A 133 18.33 -0.16 -10.40
CA ARG A 133 17.88 1.02 -11.14
C ARG A 133 16.37 1.05 -11.20
N CYS A 134 15.78 2.23 -11.05
CA CYS A 134 14.36 2.45 -11.27
C CYS A 134 14.19 3.75 -12.05
N GLN A 135 13.44 3.70 -13.14
CA GLN A 135 13.23 4.85 -14.00
C GLN A 135 11.82 4.83 -14.59
N ARG A 136 11.28 6.01 -14.86
CA ARG A 136 10.03 6.15 -15.59
C ARG A 136 10.26 5.76 -17.05
N ASP A 137 9.39 4.91 -17.59
CA ASP A 137 9.47 4.37 -18.97
C ASP A 137 8.36 4.94 -19.88
N GLY A 138 7.48 5.80 -19.33
CA GLY A 138 6.41 6.46 -20.07
C GLY A 138 5.05 6.40 -19.41
N THR A 139 4.01 6.37 -20.22
CA THR A 139 2.60 6.20 -19.82
C THR A 139 1.95 5.14 -20.67
N ASP A 140 0.94 4.45 -20.10
CA ASP A 140 0.16 3.43 -20.78
C ASP A 140 -1.28 3.45 -20.26
N SER A 141 -2.14 2.59 -20.79
CA SER A 141 -3.52 2.43 -20.32
C SER A 141 -3.76 1.02 -19.82
N VAL A 142 -4.22 0.89 -18.58
CA VAL A 142 -4.62 -0.37 -17.97
C VAL A 142 -6.11 -0.27 -17.62
N ALA A 143 -6.91 -1.19 -18.15
CA ALA A 143 -8.38 -1.21 -17.97
C ALA A 143 -9.04 0.16 -18.25
N GLY A 144 -8.58 0.87 -19.30
CA GLY A 144 -9.10 2.18 -19.70
C GLY A 144 -8.65 3.37 -18.83
N ARG A 145 -7.74 3.17 -17.89
CA ARG A 145 -7.19 4.22 -17.02
C ARG A 145 -5.74 4.50 -17.38
N SER A 146 -5.36 5.77 -17.42
CA SER A 146 -3.97 6.18 -17.63
C SER A 146 -3.11 5.77 -16.45
N THR A 147 -1.96 5.18 -16.73
CA THR A 147 -0.96 4.74 -15.76
C THR A 147 0.42 5.25 -16.12
N ASP A 148 1.23 5.54 -15.12
CA ASP A 148 2.67 5.77 -15.31
C ASP A 148 3.41 4.44 -15.32
N VAL A 149 4.29 4.25 -16.29
CA VAL A 149 5.08 3.03 -16.43
C VAL A 149 6.48 3.27 -15.89
N TYR A 150 6.93 2.35 -15.03
CA TYR A 150 8.27 2.37 -14.47
C TYR A 150 8.96 1.03 -14.69
N ARG A 151 10.25 1.11 -14.98
CA ARG A 151 11.12 -0.06 -15.14
C ARG A 151 12.09 -0.14 -13.96
N VAL A 152 12.05 -1.27 -13.28
CA VAL A 152 13.01 -1.62 -12.23
C VAL A 152 13.96 -2.66 -12.80
N THR A 153 15.26 -2.38 -12.75
CA THR A 153 16.32 -3.32 -13.08
C THR A 153 17.04 -3.69 -11.79
N ALA A 154 17.20 -4.99 -11.53
CA ALA A 154 17.87 -5.52 -10.35
C ALA A 154 18.62 -6.79 -10.72
N PRO A 155 19.63 -7.23 -9.92
CA PRO A 155 20.33 -8.48 -10.15
C PRO A 155 19.40 -9.70 -10.12
N SER A 156 19.83 -10.79 -10.75
CA SER A 156 19.20 -12.12 -10.64
C SER A 156 17.72 -12.14 -11.04
N ASP A 157 17.37 -11.50 -12.17
CA ASP A 157 15.99 -11.44 -12.70
C ASP A 157 14.95 -10.86 -11.73
N ALA A 158 15.40 -10.16 -10.69
CA ALA A 158 14.50 -9.48 -9.74
C ALA A 158 13.87 -8.21 -10.33
N GLY A 159 14.27 -7.79 -11.53
CA GLY A 159 13.70 -6.67 -12.25
C GLY A 159 12.25 -6.89 -12.66
N PHE A 160 11.53 -5.79 -12.86
CA PHE A 160 10.14 -5.80 -13.32
C PHE A 160 9.75 -4.48 -13.99
N VAL A 161 8.63 -4.48 -14.69
CA VAL A 161 7.96 -3.26 -15.17
C VAL A 161 6.64 -3.13 -14.43
N GLY A 162 6.38 -1.96 -13.85
CA GLY A 162 5.17 -1.68 -13.07
C GLY A 162 4.34 -0.55 -13.70
N TRP A 163 3.02 -0.71 -13.71
CA TRP A 163 2.04 0.28 -14.14
C TRP A 163 1.34 0.86 -12.92
N ILE A 164 1.52 2.14 -12.65
CA ILE A 164 1.01 2.84 -11.47
C ILE A 164 -0.22 3.66 -11.84
N ASP A 165 -1.34 3.36 -11.24
CA ASP A 165 -2.51 4.25 -11.23
C ASP A 165 -2.24 5.40 -10.25
N ARG A 166 -2.03 6.61 -10.77
CA ARG A 166 -1.73 7.80 -9.95
C ARG A 166 -2.84 8.12 -8.96
N ALA A 167 -4.09 7.97 -9.41
CA ALA A 167 -5.23 8.23 -8.56
C ALA A 167 -5.32 7.22 -7.40
N ARG A 168 -4.99 5.95 -7.61
CA ARG A 168 -4.93 4.91 -6.58
C ARG A 168 -3.60 4.87 -5.84
N ARG A 169 -2.57 5.63 -6.27
CA ARG A 169 -1.24 5.60 -5.67
C ARG A 169 -0.71 4.17 -5.50
N PHE A 170 -0.98 3.32 -6.50
CA PHE A 170 -0.78 1.88 -6.40
C PHE A 170 -0.42 1.27 -7.76
N PRO A 171 0.53 0.31 -7.82
CA PRO A 171 0.79 -0.46 -9.01
C PRO A 171 -0.37 -1.42 -9.29
N VAL A 172 -1.09 -1.19 -10.39
CA VAL A 172 -2.24 -2.03 -10.79
C VAL A 172 -1.84 -3.18 -11.69
N GLN A 173 -0.62 -3.15 -12.22
CA GLN A 173 -0.07 -4.20 -13.05
C GLN A 173 1.44 -4.25 -12.94
N VAL A 174 2.01 -5.45 -12.98
CA VAL A 174 3.46 -5.67 -12.93
C VAL A 174 3.82 -6.79 -13.91
N ARG A 175 4.86 -6.59 -14.73
CA ARG A 175 5.44 -7.63 -15.57
C ARG A 175 6.81 -8.00 -15.03
N ILE A 176 6.98 -9.27 -14.64
CA ILE A 176 8.26 -9.79 -14.17
C ILE A 176 9.14 -10.29 -15.32
N ALA A 177 10.39 -10.62 -15.02
CA ALA A 177 11.43 -10.90 -16.02
C ALA A 177 11.09 -12.10 -16.93
N ASP A 178 10.37 -13.11 -16.44
CA ASP A 178 9.94 -14.28 -17.21
C ASP A 178 8.74 -14.02 -18.15
N GLY A 179 8.31 -12.76 -18.26
CA GLY A 179 7.17 -12.34 -19.08
C GLY A 179 5.81 -12.44 -18.40
N THR A 180 5.71 -13.05 -17.23
CA THR A 180 4.45 -13.15 -16.48
C THR A 180 3.94 -11.74 -16.12
N LEU A 181 2.68 -11.49 -16.44
CA LEU A 181 1.97 -10.27 -16.10
C LEU A 181 1.08 -10.53 -14.88
N ILE A 182 1.30 -9.82 -13.78
CA ILE A 182 0.46 -9.87 -12.60
C ILE A 182 -0.36 -8.59 -12.57
N ALA A 183 -1.68 -8.70 -12.41
CA ALA A 183 -2.57 -7.55 -12.44
C ALA A 183 -3.57 -7.60 -11.26
N ALA A 184 -3.94 -6.42 -10.78
CA ALA A 184 -5.10 -6.21 -9.93
C ALA A 184 -6.34 -6.08 -10.82
N ASP A 185 -7.11 -7.15 -10.92
CA ASP A 185 -8.35 -7.21 -11.70
C ASP A 185 -9.57 -6.95 -10.82
N HIS A 186 -10.70 -6.61 -11.45
CA HIS A 186 -11.98 -6.38 -10.78
C HIS A 186 -11.84 -5.42 -9.58
N ILE A 187 -11.12 -4.32 -9.77
CA ILE A 187 -10.90 -3.34 -8.71
C ILE A 187 -12.25 -2.74 -8.29
N ARG A 188 -12.55 -2.84 -6.99
CA ARG A 188 -13.73 -2.27 -6.34
C ARG A 188 -13.30 -1.16 -5.40
N ASP A 189 -13.61 0.09 -5.77
CA ASP A 189 -13.34 1.27 -4.92
C ASP A 189 -14.43 1.30 -3.82
N GLU A 190 -14.08 0.81 -2.62
CA GLU A 190 -14.98 0.64 -1.49
C GLU A 190 -14.22 0.80 -0.17
N PRO A 191 -14.87 1.26 0.91
CA PRO A 191 -14.25 1.34 2.22
C PRO A 191 -13.74 -0.02 2.69
N GLN A 192 -12.51 -0.04 3.22
CA GLN A 192 -11.90 -1.25 3.74
C GLN A 192 -11.88 -1.22 5.27
N PRO A 193 -12.41 -2.25 5.95
CA PRO A 193 -12.41 -2.33 7.41
C PRO A 193 -10.98 -2.25 7.98
N ALA A 194 -10.77 -1.37 8.97
CA ALA A 194 -9.44 -1.12 9.55
C ALA A 194 -8.76 -2.39 10.09
N HIS A 195 -9.55 -3.31 10.67
CA HIS A 195 -9.03 -4.57 11.25
C HIS A 195 -8.37 -5.49 10.22
N LEU A 196 -8.66 -5.33 8.91
CA LEU A 196 -7.98 -6.09 7.86
C LEU A 196 -6.47 -5.79 7.79
N PHE A 197 -6.05 -4.61 8.26
CA PHE A 197 -4.67 -4.13 8.17
C PHE A 197 -3.95 -4.17 9.53
N GLU A 198 -4.43 -4.98 10.44
CA GLU A 198 -3.87 -5.15 11.78
C GLU A 198 -3.49 -6.60 12.03
N ILE A 199 -2.45 -6.81 12.82
CA ILE A 199 -2.14 -8.15 13.33
C ILE A 199 -3.19 -8.46 14.41
N PRO A 200 -3.99 -9.54 14.27
CA PRO A 200 -5.02 -9.86 15.25
C PRO A 200 -4.47 -10.06 16.67
N ALA A 201 -5.28 -9.73 17.67
CA ALA A 201 -4.89 -9.89 19.07
C ALA A 201 -4.51 -11.36 19.38
N GLY A 202 -3.51 -11.54 20.23
CA GLY A 202 -3.03 -12.88 20.63
C GLY A 202 -2.03 -13.51 19.64
N ILE A 203 -1.73 -12.87 18.50
CA ILE A 203 -0.70 -13.33 17.57
C ILE A 203 0.64 -12.70 17.99
N ARG A 204 1.67 -13.54 18.13
CA ARG A 204 3.02 -13.12 18.52
C ARG A 204 4.02 -13.24 17.37
N LYS A 205 5.09 -12.45 17.44
CA LYS A 205 6.19 -12.60 16.48
C LYS A 205 6.84 -13.98 16.66
N PHE A 206 7.05 -14.68 15.54
CA PHE A 206 7.77 -15.95 15.52
C PHE A 206 9.23 -15.74 15.91
N ASP A 207 9.72 -16.46 16.92
CA ASP A 207 11.11 -16.47 17.35
C ASP A 207 11.73 -17.84 17.07
N PRO A 208 12.54 -17.95 16.00
CA PRO A 208 13.21 -19.21 15.65
C PRO A 208 14.17 -19.69 16.76
N GLN A 209 14.82 -18.76 17.47
CA GLN A 209 15.75 -19.10 18.55
C GLN A 209 15.01 -19.72 19.75
N ALA A 210 13.84 -19.17 20.11
CA ALA A 210 13.01 -19.75 21.16
C ALA A 210 12.54 -21.16 20.78
N LEU A 211 12.21 -21.39 19.50
CA LEU A 211 11.84 -22.72 19.01
C LEU A 211 13.01 -23.71 19.13
N ILE A 212 14.21 -23.32 18.66
CA ILE A 212 15.42 -24.15 18.76
C ILE A 212 15.73 -24.49 20.23
N ARG A 213 15.72 -23.50 21.13
CA ARG A 213 15.93 -23.74 22.56
C ARG A 213 14.92 -24.74 23.12
N ARG A 214 13.65 -24.63 22.74
CA ARG A 214 12.59 -25.55 23.20
C ARG A 214 12.82 -26.97 22.68
N ILE A 215 13.23 -27.14 21.43
CA ILE A 215 13.57 -28.45 20.84
C ILE A 215 14.77 -29.06 21.59
N GLN A 216 15.81 -28.28 21.86
CA GLN A 216 17.01 -28.75 22.58
C GLN A 216 16.70 -29.13 24.05
N GLN A 217 15.68 -28.51 24.66
CA GLN A 217 15.24 -28.81 26.02
C GLN A 217 14.19 -29.92 26.09
N SER A 218 13.67 -30.37 24.95
CA SER A 218 12.69 -31.46 24.91
C SER A 218 13.44 -32.81 24.92
N ASP A 219 12.95 -33.77 25.70
CA ASP A 219 13.51 -35.14 25.81
C ASP A 219 13.39 -35.99 24.53
N VAL A 220 13.09 -35.35 23.40
CA VAL A 220 12.95 -36.02 22.09
C VAL A 220 14.28 -36.49 21.52
N TRP A 221 15.41 -35.95 22.02
CA TRP A 221 16.75 -36.41 21.67
C TRP A 221 17.23 -37.50 22.63
N VAL A 222 16.62 -38.67 22.53
CA VAL A 222 17.21 -39.87 23.17
C VAL A 222 18.48 -40.20 22.38
N ALA A 223 19.64 -40.12 23.02
CA ALA A 223 20.86 -40.58 22.39
C ALA A 223 20.67 -42.03 21.92
N PRO A 224 21.14 -42.40 20.71
CA PRO A 224 21.09 -43.81 20.29
C PRO A 224 21.76 -44.67 21.32
N PRO A 225 21.23 -45.86 21.65
CA PRO A 225 21.86 -46.74 22.60
C PRO A 225 23.28 -47.04 22.15
N ALA A 226 24.25 -46.86 23.09
CA ALA A 226 25.65 -47.20 22.81
C ALA A 226 25.69 -48.65 22.34
N SER A 227 26.20 -48.89 21.13
CA SER A 227 26.48 -50.20 20.60
C SER A 227 27.50 -50.88 21.51
N GLN A 228 27.08 -51.95 22.20
CA GLN A 228 27.95 -52.87 22.93
C GLN A 228 28.71 -53.76 21.97
#